data_15863a4e3656bbeb90a1308fc32a3a6f
#
_entry.id   15863a4e3656bbeb90a1308fc32a3a6f
#
_cell.length_a   1.000
_cell.length_b   1.000
_cell.length_c   1.000
_cell.angle_alpha   90.00
_cell.angle_beta   90.00
_cell.angle_gamma   90.00
#
_symmetry.space_group_name_H-M   'P 1'
#
loop_
_entity.id
_entity.type
_entity.pdbx_description
1 polymer ?
#
loop_
_entity_poly.entity_id
_entity_poly.type
_entity_poly.pdbx_seq_one_letter_code
_entity_poly.pdbx_strand_id
1 'polypeptide(L)'
;MTTTRRSAAITQGPSRAPARAMLKAVGFTDDDLRRPIIGIANTWTEIGPCNFHLRSLAKEVKEGVRNAGGTPMEFNTVSISDGITMGSEGMRASLVSREVIADSIELVARGNLFDGLVVLVGCDKTIPGGVMALVRLNIPGLLLYGGSIAPGYWEGQAVTIQDVFEAVGTHAAGQMTDAQLCALEDAACPGPGACGGQFTANTMATVCELLGVSPMSTNAVPAMDASKAAVSRKAGETLMELVERDLKPREIVTRQSLENAIASVAVTGGSTNAVLHLLAIAREAGIPLDLDDFDRINRNVPLLADLKPGGQFVATDLFQAGGIRLVANRLKELGVLHEEAITVTGRTVGEEAASSEETPGQKVVHSVVDPIKTTGGLVVLRGNLAPDGCVVKVAGNAMTQHAGPARVFDSEEEAFDAVEKGRIQAGDVVVIRYEGPRGGPGMREMLAVTAAIMGAGLGESVALLTDGRFSGATRGLMAGHVAPEAASGGPIAAIHEGDTVEFDLDRRTLNVVLTDAQLAERMAAWTPPSDRYDSGVMGKYARLVSSAATGAVTN
;
A
#
# COMPACT_ATOMS: atom_id res chain seq x y z
N MET A 1 -24.15 9.41 28.26
CA MET A 1 -23.67 8.32 29.15
C MET A 1 -22.15 8.39 29.12
N THR A 2 -21.49 8.60 30.25
CA THR A 2 -20.02 8.58 30.28
C THR A 2 -19.59 7.15 30.03
N THR A 3 -19.03 6.87 28.84
CA THR A 3 -18.43 5.59 28.49
C THR A 3 -17.35 5.26 29.52
N THR A 4 -17.44 4.08 30.12
CA THR A 4 -16.46 3.65 31.11
C THR A 4 -15.13 3.41 30.40
N ARG A 5 -14.09 4.17 30.72
CA ARG A 5 -12.76 4.01 30.16
C ARG A 5 -12.26 2.57 30.33
N ARG A 6 -11.66 2.00 29.31
CA ARG A 6 -11.06 0.64 29.36
C ARG A 6 -9.92 0.60 30.40
N SER A 7 -9.10 1.66 30.43
CA SER A 7 -8.00 1.83 31.39
C SER A 7 -8.47 1.89 32.86
N ALA A 8 -9.76 2.17 33.13
CA ALA A 8 -10.30 2.11 34.47
C ALA A 8 -10.11 0.74 35.14
N ALA A 9 -10.11 -0.33 34.35
CA ALA A 9 -9.89 -1.70 34.82
C ALA A 9 -8.50 -1.92 35.44
N ILE A 10 -7.50 -1.09 35.16
CA ILE A 10 -6.15 -1.15 35.74
C ILE A 10 -5.83 0.05 36.63
N THR A 11 -6.61 1.14 36.55
CA THR A 11 -6.31 2.37 37.31
C THR A 11 -7.22 2.61 38.50
N GLN A 12 -8.41 1.98 38.57
CA GLN A 12 -9.41 2.29 39.59
C GLN A 12 -9.58 1.18 40.65
N GLY A 13 -9.94 1.61 41.88
CA GLY A 13 -10.24 0.75 43.01
C GLY A 13 -9.01 0.25 43.78
N PRO A 14 -9.22 -0.16 45.08
CA PRO A 14 -8.09 -0.61 45.93
C PRO A 14 -7.35 -1.85 45.41
N SER A 15 -8.05 -2.78 44.79
CA SER A 15 -7.45 -4.00 44.20
C SER A 15 -6.46 -3.74 43.07
N ARG A 16 -6.47 -2.51 42.51
CA ARG A 16 -5.56 -2.08 41.43
C ARG A 16 -4.36 -1.27 41.93
N ALA A 17 -4.14 -1.19 43.24
CA ALA A 17 -2.96 -0.56 43.80
C ALA A 17 -1.63 -1.12 43.25
N PRO A 18 -1.45 -2.45 43.05
CA PRO A 18 -0.24 -2.99 42.42
C PRO A 18 -0.03 -2.48 41.00
N ALA A 19 -1.08 -2.46 40.16
CA ALA A 19 -0.98 -1.93 38.79
C ALA A 19 -0.60 -0.44 38.78
N ARG A 20 -1.23 0.38 39.64
CA ARG A 20 -0.87 1.80 39.78
C ARG A 20 0.55 2.00 40.27
N ALA A 21 1.05 1.16 41.18
CA ALA A 21 2.44 1.22 41.63
C ALA A 21 3.41 1.00 40.45
N MET A 22 3.14 0.03 39.58
CA MET A 22 3.93 -0.20 38.36
C MET A 22 3.84 0.97 37.37
N LEU A 23 2.65 1.54 37.17
CA LEU A 23 2.47 2.72 36.31
C LEU A 23 3.21 3.94 36.87
N LYS A 24 3.20 4.15 38.18
CA LYS A 24 3.97 5.22 38.84
C LYS A 24 5.49 5.04 38.66
N ALA A 25 5.98 3.80 38.60
CA ALA A 25 7.40 3.51 38.33
C ALA A 25 7.88 3.99 36.95
N VAL A 26 6.97 4.07 35.96
CA VAL A 26 7.26 4.62 34.61
C VAL A 26 6.86 6.09 34.47
N GLY A 27 6.57 6.78 35.59
CA GLY A 27 6.36 8.23 35.63
C GLY A 27 4.92 8.71 35.67
N PHE A 28 3.91 7.83 35.78
CA PHE A 28 2.52 8.28 35.96
C PHE A 28 2.33 9.03 37.26
N THR A 29 1.72 10.19 37.16
CA THR A 29 1.17 10.93 38.30
C THR A 29 -0.24 10.44 38.65
N ASP A 30 -0.78 10.90 39.79
CA ASP A 30 -2.17 10.61 40.14
C ASP A 30 -3.16 11.26 39.16
N ASP A 31 -2.78 12.35 38.50
CA ASP A 31 -3.56 12.99 37.44
C ASP A 31 -3.57 12.13 36.17
N ASP A 32 -2.43 11.60 35.77
CA ASP A 32 -2.33 10.71 34.60
C ASP A 32 -3.20 9.46 34.74
N LEU A 33 -3.29 8.91 35.97
CA LEU A 33 -4.15 7.76 36.26
C LEU A 33 -5.65 8.07 36.17
N ARG A 34 -6.03 9.34 36.24
CA ARG A 34 -7.43 9.80 36.08
C ARG A 34 -7.82 10.10 34.63
N ARG A 35 -6.83 10.26 33.75
CA ARG A 35 -7.04 10.58 32.33
C ARG A 35 -7.18 9.32 31.47
N PRO A 36 -7.75 9.41 30.25
CA PRO A 36 -7.68 8.33 29.27
C PRO A 36 -6.22 8.00 28.93
N ILE A 37 -5.88 6.71 28.90
CA ILE A 37 -4.55 6.25 28.49
C ILE A 37 -4.57 5.95 26.99
N ILE A 38 -3.75 6.67 26.22
CA ILE A 38 -3.71 6.65 24.77
C ILE A 38 -2.46 5.94 24.29
N GLY A 39 -2.64 4.87 23.51
CA GLY A 39 -1.53 4.20 22.84
C GLY A 39 -1.05 5.00 21.62
N ILE A 40 0.27 5.13 21.45
CA ILE A 40 0.90 5.66 20.25
C ILE A 40 1.73 4.52 19.64
N ALA A 41 1.13 3.80 18.69
CA ALA A 41 1.81 2.74 17.96
C ALA A 41 2.74 3.37 16.91
N ASN A 42 4.04 3.22 17.09
CA ASN A 42 5.05 3.84 16.23
C ASN A 42 5.77 2.78 15.41
N THR A 43 5.75 2.92 14.09
CA THR A 43 6.50 2.06 13.17
C THR A 43 7.90 2.58 12.87
N TRP A 44 8.47 3.34 13.80
CA TRP A 44 9.81 3.91 13.69
C TRP A 44 10.89 2.83 13.62
N THR A 45 11.86 3.06 12.74
CA THR A 45 13.11 2.30 12.65
C THR A 45 14.21 3.21 12.11
N GLU A 46 15.47 2.97 12.47
CA GLU A 46 16.59 3.77 11.94
C GLU A 46 16.93 3.45 10.49
N ILE A 47 16.74 2.20 10.06
CA ILE A 47 17.22 1.71 8.77
C ILE A 47 16.36 2.16 7.57
N GLY A 48 15.19 2.76 7.76
CA GLY A 48 14.29 3.09 6.65
C GLY A 48 14.01 4.58 6.51
N PRO A 49 14.21 5.21 5.34
CA PRO A 49 13.92 6.64 5.12
C PRO A 49 12.46 6.96 5.38
N CYS A 50 11.54 6.03 5.11
CA CYS A 50 10.11 6.21 5.33
C CYS A 50 9.75 6.35 6.83
N ASN A 51 10.56 5.83 7.74
CA ASN A 51 10.18 5.60 9.14
C ASN A 51 11.11 6.26 10.16
N PHE A 52 12.37 6.59 9.83
CA PHE A 52 13.34 7.05 10.85
C PHE A 52 12.96 8.38 11.52
N HIS A 53 12.20 9.23 10.87
CA HIS A 53 11.73 10.52 11.40
C HIS A 53 10.46 10.39 12.25
N LEU A 54 9.75 9.27 12.22
CA LEU A 54 8.48 9.08 12.94
C LEU A 54 8.63 9.26 14.47
N ARG A 55 9.83 9.02 15.01
CA ARG A 55 10.13 9.26 16.42
C ARG A 55 9.97 10.73 16.82
N SER A 56 10.27 11.66 15.91
CA SER A 56 10.06 13.10 16.15
C SER A 56 8.58 13.46 16.06
N LEU A 57 7.84 12.88 15.12
CA LEU A 57 6.39 13.10 14.98
C LEU A 57 5.62 12.53 16.18
N ALA A 58 6.06 11.40 16.75
CA ALA A 58 5.45 10.83 17.95
C ALA A 58 5.51 11.80 19.15
N LYS A 59 6.53 12.64 19.27
CA LYS A 59 6.62 13.66 20.31
C LYS A 59 5.49 14.68 20.17
N GLU A 60 5.24 15.13 18.94
CA GLU A 60 4.18 16.09 18.63
C GLU A 60 2.79 15.51 18.88
N VAL A 61 2.55 14.27 18.44
CA VAL A 61 1.29 13.55 18.73
C VAL A 61 1.06 13.45 20.23
N LYS A 62 2.10 13.05 21.00
CA LYS A 62 2.00 12.96 22.47
C LYS A 62 1.70 14.32 23.12
N GLU A 63 2.25 15.41 22.58
CA GLU A 63 1.93 16.75 23.05
C GLU A 63 0.46 17.09 22.78
N GLY A 64 -0.06 16.82 21.58
CA GLY A 64 -1.47 17.01 21.25
C GLY A 64 -2.40 16.24 22.18
N VAL A 65 -2.10 14.97 22.45
CA VAL A 65 -2.87 14.14 23.40
C VAL A 65 -2.86 14.74 24.81
N ARG A 66 -1.68 15.21 25.31
CA ARG A 66 -1.60 15.84 26.64
C ARG A 66 -2.39 17.13 26.71
N ASN A 67 -2.28 17.99 25.72
CA ASN A 67 -2.97 19.26 25.64
C ASN A 67 -4.49 19.07 25.68
N ALA A 68 -4.98 17.98 25.07
CA ALA A 68 -6.40 17.60 25.08
C ALA A 68 -6.81 16.71 26.26
N GLY A 69 -5.94 16.55 27.29
CA GLY A 69 -6.30 15.91 28.57
C GLY A 69 -6.13 14.38 28.60
N GLY A 70 -5.39 13.79 27.66
CA GLY A 70 -5.04 12.37 27.65
C GLY A 70 -3.64 12.09 28.24
N THR A 71 -3.36 10.82 28.54
CA THR A 71 -2.05 10.31 28.96
C THR A 71 -1.48 9.43 27.84
N PRO A 72 -0.53 9.93 27.02
CA PRO A 72 0.00 9.18 25.88
C PRO A 72 1.11 8.23 26.29
N MET A 73 1.04 6.98 25.78
CA MET A 73 2.04 5.93 25.96
C MET A 73 2.48 5.40 24.61
N GLU A 74 3.74 5.65 24.25
CA GLU A 74 4.33 5.21 23.00
C GLU A 74 4.86 3.78 23.12
N PHE A 75 4.64 2.98 22.08
CA PHE A 75 5.26 1.68 21.88
C PHE A 75 5.62 1.51 20.41
N ASN A 76 6.61 0.64 20.15
CA ASN A 76 7.11 0.40 18.81
C ASN A 76 6.58 -0.92 18.26
N THR A 77 6.37 -0.98 16.94
CA THR A 77 6.11 -2.19 16.18
C THR A 77 7.10 -2.32 15.02
N VAL A 78 7.05 -3.45 14.30
CA VAL A 78 8.00 -3.74 13.23
C VAL A 78 7.78 -2.85 12.00
N SER A 79 8.84 -2.66 11.22
CA SER A 79 8.79 -2.00 9.92
C SER A 79 9.84 -2.60 9.00
N ILE A 80 9.46 -2.83 7.75
CA ILE A 80 10.35 -3.24 6.66
C ILE A 80 10.32 -2.14 5.61
N SER A 81 11.49 -1.77 5.11
CA SER A 81 11.60 -0.79 4.02
C SER A 81 11.60 -1.50 2.68
N ASP A 82 10.49 -1.43 1.95
CA ASP A 82 10.34 -2.08 0.65
C ASP A 82 11.40 -1.57 -0.35
N GLY A 83 11.71 -0.28 -0.35
CA GLY A 83 12.72 0.29 -1.25
C GLY A 83 14.14 -0.27 -1.02
N ILE A 84 14.50 -0.57 0.23
CA ILE A 84 15.81 -1.14 0.55
C ILE A 84 15.86 -2.64 0.23
N THR A 85 14.76 -3.37 0.46
CA THR A 85 14.74 -4.82 0.30
C THR A 85 14.38 -5.29 -1.12
N MET A 86 13.97 -4.37 -2.00
CA MET A 86 13.59 -4.66 -3.38
C MET A 86 14.69 -5.44 -4.12
N GLY A 87 14.30 -6.50 -4.85
CA GLY A 87 15.25 -7.36 -5.56
C GLY A 87 16.10 -8.29 -4.68
N SER A 88 15.80 -8.39 -3.38
CA SER A 88 16.51 -9.25 -2.44
C SER A 88 15.58 -10.22 -1.71
N GLU A 89 16.17 -11.21 -1.03
CA GLU A 89 15.45 -12.15 -0.16
C GLU A 89 14.67 -11.43 0.96
N GLY A 90 15.17 -10.27 1.43
CA GLY A 90 14.51 -9.43 2.43
C GLY A 90 13.11 -8.96 2.02
N MET A 91 12.83 -8.87 0.72
CA MET A 91 11.53 -8.42 0.21
C MET A 91 10.39 -9.39 0.56
N ARG A 92 10.67 -10.66 0.80
CA ARG A 92 9.69 -11.66 1.27
C ARG A 92 9.12 -11.30 2.64
N ALA A 93 9.91 -10.64 3.50
CA ALA A 93 9.44 -10.18 4.81
C ALA A 93 8.43 -9.02 4.73
N SER A 94 8.39 -8.29 3.62
CA SER A 94 7.57 -7.09 3.46
C SER A 94 6.08 -7.35 3.72
N LEU A 95 5.39 -8.19 2.93
CA LEU A 95 3.96 -8.43 3.13
C LEU A 95 3.68 -9.23 4.42
N VAL A 96 4.57 -10.13 4.80
CA VAL A 96 4.46 -10.85 6.08
C VAL A 96 4.43 -9.87 7.26
N SER A 97 5.20 -8.78 7.19
CA SER A 97 5.22 -7.75 8.23
C SER A 97 3.88 -7.06 8.42
N ARG A 98 3.01 -6.97 7.40
CA ARG A 98 1.66 -6.38 7.51
C ARG A 98 0.83 -7.10 8.59
N GLU A 99 0.85 -8.42 8.59
CA GLU A 99 0.14 -9.25 9.57
C GLU A 99 0.75 -9.08 10.98
N VAL A 100 2.10 -9.14 11.06
CA VAL A 100 2.81 -8.98 12.33
C VAL A 100 2.60 -7.59 12.93
N ILE A 101 2.54 -6.54 12.12
CA ILE A 101 2.22 -5.17 12.55
C ILE A 101 0.83 -5.14 13.17
N ALA A 102 -0.18 -5.68 12.47
CA ALA A 102 -1.54 -5.73 12.97
C ALA A 102 -1.64 -6.51 14.28
N ASP A 103 -1.03 -7.68 14.35
CA ASP A 103 -1.01 -8.55 15.53
C ASP A 103 -0.30 -7.90 16.72
N SER A 104 0.88 -7.29 16.49
CA SER A 104 1.65 -6.67 17.57
C SER A 104 0.95 -5.45 18.16
N ILE A 105 0.35 -4.61 17.32
CA ILE A 105 -0.45 -3.45 17.77
C ILE A 105 -1.66 -3.93 18.57
N GLU A 106 -2.36 -4.94 18.08
CA GLU A 106 -3.51 -5.54 18.78
C GLU A 106 -3.12 -6.05 20.16
N LEU A 107 -2.05 -6.84 20.25
CA LEU A 107 -1.58 -7.43 21.52
C LEU A 107 -1.24 -6.35 22.54
N VAL A 108 -0.47 -5.33 22.13
CA VAL A 108 -0.07 -4.25 23.05
C VAL A 108 -1.27 -3.42 23.50
N ALA A 109 -2.18 -3.06 22.57
CA ALA A 109 -3.35 -2.25 22.91
C ALA A 109 -4.34 -3.00 23.79
N ARG A 110 -4.55 -4.31 23.56
CA ARG A 110 -5.41 -5.15 24.41
C ARG A 110 -4.78 -5.37 25.79
N GLY A 111 -3.49 -5.69 25.84
CA GLY A 111 -2.77 -6.00 27.07
C GLY A 111 -2.67 -4.80 28.02
N ASN A 112 -2.53 -3.59 27.49
CA ASN A 112 -2.44 -2.36 28.26
C ASN A 112 -3.77 -1.61 28.41
N LEU A 113 -4.87 -2.13 27.85
CA LEU A 113 -6.23 -1.58 27.95
C LEU A 113 -6.30 -0.11 27.55
N PHE A 114 -5.66 0.29 26.45
CA PHE A 114 -5.72 1.67 25.96
C PHE A 114 -7.16 2.09 25.62
N ASP A 115 -7.47 3.36 25.92
CA ASP A 115 -8.76 3.98 25.66
C ASP A 115 -8.90 4.49 24.22
N GLY A 116 -7.75 4.73 23.56
CA GLY A 116 -7.66 5.15 22.17
C GLY A 116 -6.26 4.87 21.60
N LEU A 117 -6.12 4.99 20.28
CA LEU A 117 -4.89 4.62 19.57
C LEU A 117 -4.58 5.58 18.42
N VAL A 118 -3.37 6.16 18.38
CA VAL A 118 -2.79 6.74 17.17
C VAL A 118 -1.79 5.74 16.59
N VAL A 119 -1.88 5.46 15.29
CA VAL A 119 -0.91 4.63 14.58
C VAL A 119 -0.08 5.50 13.65
N LEU A 120 1.21 5.63 13.95
CA LEU A 120 2.20 6.37 13.14
C LEU A 120 2.84 5.42 12.13
N VAL A 121 2.70 5.74 10.85
CA VAL A 121 3.10 4.87 9.73
C VAL A 121 3.92 5.62 8.70
N GLY A 122 4.77 4.90 7.94
CA GLY A 122 5.62 5.50 6.93
C GLY A 122 5.73 4.69 5.63
N CYS A 123 5.93 3.39 5.72
CA CYS A 123 6.20 2.53 4.56
C CYS A 123 4.98 1.70 4.15
N ASP A 124 5.07 1.07 3.01
CA ASP A 124 4.02 0.36 2.27
C ASP A 124 3.13 -0.55 3.12
N LYS A 125 3.73 -1.37 3.98
CA LYS A 125 3.00 -2.39 4.74
C LYS A 125 2.61 -1.93 6.14
N THR A 126 3.27 -0.87 6.64
CA THR A 126 2.92 -0.28 7.93
C THR A 126 1.55 0.41 7.90
N ILE A 127 1.18 0.97 6.74
CA ILE A 127 -0.12 1.65 6.55
C ILE A 127 -1.28 0.65 6.64
N PRO A 128 -1.39 -0.36 5.76
CA PRO A 128 -2.49 -1.32 5.84
C PRO A 128 -2.47 -2.14 7.13
N GLY A 129 -1.30 -2.53 7.64
CA GLY A 129 -1.19 -3.22 8.94
C GLY A 129 -1.74 -2.38 10.10
N GLY A 130 -1.48 -1.07 10.08
CA GLY A 130 -2.04 -0.12 11.05
C GLY A 130 -3.56 0.00 10.95
N VAL A 131 -4.12 0.10 9.74
CA VAL A 131 -5.58 0.14 9.54
C VAL A 131 -6.24 -1.16 9.97
N MET A 132 -5.66 -2.33 9.62
CA MET A 132 -6.14 -3.64 10.07
C MET A 132 -6.21 -3.71 11.60
N ALA A 133 -5.17 -3.25 12.31
CA ALA A 133 -5.15 -3.20 13.77
C ALA A 133 -6.25 -2.29 14.34
N LEU A 134 -6.44 -1.09 13.77
CA LEU A 134 -7.50 -0.17 14.19
C LEU A 134 -8.89 -0.80 14.06
N VAL A 135 -9.18 -1.41 12.91
CA VAL A 135 -10.46 -2.07 12.64
C VAL A 135 -10.69 -3.27 13.56
N ARG A 136 -9.65 -4.07 13.78
CA ARG A 136 -9.68 -5.28 14.63
C ARG A 136 -9.91 -4.94 16.10
N LEU A 137 -9.22 -3.92 16.62
CA LEU A 137 -9.37 -3.41 17.98
C LEU A 137 -10.71 -2.74 18.21
N ASN A 138 -11.19 -1.99 17.25
CA ASN A 138 -12.44 -1.23 17.29
C ASN A 138 -12.58 -0.36 18.55
N ILE A 139 -11.52 0.36 18.90
CA ILE A 139 -11.48 1.42 19.89
C ILE A 139 -11.26 2.76 19.17
N PRO A 140 -11.63 3.92 19.74
CA PRO A 140 -11.34 5.20 19.13
C PRO A 140 -9.90 5.28 18.65
N GLY A 141 -9.68 5.58 17.36
CA GLY A 141 -8.34 5.53 16.79
C GLY A 141 -8.24 6.16 15.43
N LEU A 142 -7.04 6.62 15.09
CA LEU A 142 -6.72 7.18 13.79
C LEU A 142 -5.30 6.79 13.35
N LEU A 143 -5.07 6.93 12.04
CA LEU A 143 -3.78 6.72 11.42
C LEU A 143 -3.18 8.07 11.02
N LEU A 144 -1.88 8.24 11.28
CA LEU A 144 -1.09 9.39 10.82
C LEU A 144 0.09 8.91 9.98
N TYR A 145 0.14 9.35 8.73
CA TYR A 145 1.21 9.06 7.80
C TYR A 145 2.39 10.04 7.97
N GLY A 146 3.62 9.52 7.94
CA GLY A 146 4.85 10.31 8.11
C GLY A 146 5.11 11.31 6.99
N GLY A 147 4.49 11.12 5.82
CA GLY A 147 4.63 11.99 4.66
C GLY A 147 5.59 11.44 3.60
N SER A 148 5.49 11.98 2.38
CA SER A 148 6.37 11.66 1.26
C SER A 148 7.73 12.33 1.40
N ILE A 149 8.75 11.70 0.80
CA ILE A 149 10.08 12.30 0.61
C ILE A 149 10.01 13.43 -0.43
N ALA A 150 10.85 14.43 -0.28
CA ALA A 150 11.07 15.42 -1.34
C ALA A 150 11.77 14.77 -2.55
N PRO A 151 11.52 15.19 -3.80
CA PRO A 151 12.33 14.76 -4.92
C PRO A 151 13.76 15.27 -4.77
N GLY A 152 14.71 14.49 -5.28
CA GLY A 152 16.05 14.99 -5.53
C GLY A 152 16.14 15.74 -6.86
N TYR A 153 17.31 16.28 -7.18
CA TYR A 153 17.57 16.94 -8.46
C TYR A 153 18.88 16.44 -9.07
N TRP A 154 18.79 15.98 -10.29
CA TRP A 154 19.93 15.54 -11.08
C TRP A 154 19.80 16.07 -12.51
N GLU A 155 20.86 16.69 -13.04
CA GLU A 155 20.88 17.34 -14.37
C GLU A 155 19.70 18.31 -14.61
N GLY A 156 19.25 19.00 -13.54
CA GLY A 156 18.16 19.98 -13.62
C GLY A 156 16.75 19.39 -13.62
N GLN A 157 16.62 18.06 -13.46
CA GLN A 157 15.32 17.38 -13.39
C GLN A 157 15.06 16.82 -11.99
N ALA A 158 13.78 16.79 -11.60
CA ALA A 158 13.34 16.13 -10.37
C ALA A 158 13.44 14.61 -10.51
N VAL A 159 14.17 13.98 -9.60
CA VAL A 159 14.41 12.54 -9.57
C VAL A 159 13.92 11.90 -8.27
N THR A 160 13.59 10.62 -8.35
CA THR A 160 13.11 9.81 -7.23
C THR A 160 13.83 8.47 -7.23
N ILE A 161 13.56 7.62 -6.24
CA ILE A 161 14.08 6.24 -6.21
C ILE A 161 13.71 5.44 -7.47
N GLN A 162 12.59 5.74 -8.14
CA GLN A 162 12.22 5.08 -9.39
C GLN A 162 13.27 5.31 -10.47
N ASP A 163 13.76 6.54 -10.58
CA ASP A 163 14.76 6.92 -11.59
C ASP A 163 16.08 6.15 -11.37
N VAL A 164 16.42 5.84 -10.10
CA VAL A 164 17.59 4.99 -9.76
C VAL A 164 17.37 3.54 -10.19
N PHE A 165 16.18 2.97 -9.93
CA PHE A 165 15.88 1.60 -10.39
C PHE A 165 15.94 1.48 -11.92
N GLU A 166 15.41 2.45 -12.66
CA GLU A 166 15.48 2.46 -14.12
C GLU A 166 16.92 2.68 -14.63
N ALA A 167 17.71 3.48 -13.92
CA ALA A 167 19.12 3.72 -14.24
C ALA A 167 19.99 2.45 -14.14
N VAL A 168 19.67 1.50 -13.26
CA VAL A 168 20.37 0.20 -13.19
C VAL A 168 20.28 -0.52 -14.53
N GLY A 169 19.10 -0.56 -15.16
CA GLY A 169 18.93 -1.15 -16.49
C GLY A 169 19.67 -0.40 -17.58
N THR A 170 19.63 0.95 -17.54
CA THR A 170 20.35 1.83 -18.49
C THR A 170 21.87 1.63 -18.37
N HIS A 171 22.37 1.50 -17.14
CA HIS A 171 23.79 1.22 -16.87
C HIS A 171 24.19 -0.17 -17.38
N ALA A 172 23.39 -1.21 -17.11
CA ALA A 172 23.64 -2.57 -17.60
C ALA A 172 23.68 -2.63 -19.14
N ALA A 173 22.88 -1.78 -19.82
CA ALA A 173 22.92 -1.64 -21.28
C ALA A 173 24.12 -0.81 -21.80
N GLY A 174 25.03 -0.35 -20.93
CA GLY A 174 26.20 0.46 -21.31
C GLY A 174 25.90 1.89 -21.75
N GLN A 175 24.70 2.39 -21.45
CA GLN A 175 24.24 3.74 -21.82
C GLN A 175 24.44 4.77 -20.70
N MET A 176 24.86 4.34 -19.52
CA MET A 176 25.18 5.16 -18.36
C MET A 176 26.49 4.71 -17.74
N THR A 177 27.33 5.64 -17.29
CA THR A 177 28.60 5.35 -16.62
C THR A 177 28.41 5.15 -15.12
N ASP A 178 29.36 4.48 -14.45
CA ASP A 178 29.38 4.33 -12.98
C ASP A 178 29.30 5.69 -12.26
N ALA A 179 29.98 6.70 -12.76
CA ALA A 179 29.98 8.04 -12.18
C ALA A 179 28.60 8.72 -12.27
N GLN A 180 27.87 8.53 -13.36
CA GLN A 180 26.53 9.06 -13.54
C GLN A 180 25.52 8.34 -12.64
N LEU A 181 25.62 7.02 -12.55
CA LEU A 181 24.77 6.22 -11.65
C LEU A 181 24.99 6.64 -10.19
N CYS A 182 26.23 6.77 -9.74
CA CYS A 182 26.58 7.24 -8.41
C CYS A 182 26.04 8.64 -8.13
N ALA A 183 26.15 9.57 -9.07
CA ALA A 183 25.62 10.93 -8.92
C ALA A 183 24.09 10.96 -8.81
N LEU A 184 23.39 10.10 -9.54
CA LEU A 184 21.93 9.93 -9.44
C LEU A 184 21.53 9.30 -8.09
N GLU A 185 22.27 8.28 -7.63
CA GLU A 185 22.08 7.63 -6.33
C GLU A 185 22.18 8.64 -5.18
N ASP A 186 23.21 9.49 -5.19
CA ASP A 186 23.41 10.54 -4.17
C ASP A 186 22.28 11.59 -4.17
N ALA A 187 21.67 11.84 -5.31
CA ALA A 187 20.65 12.88 -5.47
C ALA A 187 19.23 12.43 -5.14
N ALA A 188 18.88 11.16 -5.43
CA ALA A 188 17.48 10.72 -5.57
C ALA A 188 16.66 10.70 -4.27
N CYS A 189 17.33 10.54 -3.11
CA CYS A 189 16.67 10.38 -1.81
C CYS A 189 17.21 11.37 -0.77
N PRO A 190 16.82 12.67 -0.83
CA PRO A 190 17.49 13.76 -0.09
C PRO A 190 17.09 13.85 1.39
N GLY A 191 16.35 12.92 1.97
CA GLY A 191 15.97 12.98 3.39
C GLY A 191 14.89 11.99 3.82
N PRO A 192 14.10 12.33 4.86
CA PRO A 192 13.05 11.47 5.34
C PRO A 192 11.79 11.50 4.48
N GLY A 193 11.02 10.44 4.58
CA GLY A 193 9.72 10.29 3.95
C GLY A 193 9.61 9.02 3.12
N ALA A 194 8.40 8.64 2.78
CA ALA A 194 8.14 7.55 1.87
C ALA A 194 8.35 7.99 0.42
N CYS A 195 8.51 7.02 -0.49
CA CYS A 195 8.83 7.26 -1.91
C CYS A 195 8.00 8.39 -2.53
N GLY A 196 8.65 9.23 -3.37
CA GLY A 196 8.09 10.49 -3.86
C GLY A 196 6.98 10.37 -4.92
N GLY A 197 6.77 9.21 -5.55
CA GLY A 197 5.69 9.00 -6.53
C GLY A 197 4.40 8.45 -5.92
N GLN A 198 3.35 8.29 -6.74
CA GLN A 198 2.08 7.62 -6.35
C GLN A 198 2.28 6.09 -6.34
N PHE A 199 3.31 5.66 -5.62
CA PHE A 199 3.62 4.27 -5.34
C PHE A 199 2.76 3.78 -4.17
N THR A 200 3.06 2.60 -3.61
CA THR A 200 2.14 1.98 -2.66
C THR A 200 1.92 2.82 -1.40
N ALA A 201 2.97 3.42 -0.82
CA ALA A 201 2.83 4.21 0.41
C ALA A 201 1.92 5.44 0.22
N ASN A 202 2.15 6.26 -0.82
CA ASN A 202 1.32 7.45 -1.09
C ASN A 202 -0.08 7.08 -1.58
N THR A 203 -0.23 5.98 -2.33
CA THR A 203 -1.56 5.42 -2.66
C THR A 203 -2.34 5.08 -1.40
N MET A 204 -1.73 4.32 -0.48
CA MET A 204 -2.41 3.95 0.77
C MET A 204 -2.62 5.13 1.71
N ALA A 205 -1.75 6.14 1.69
CA ALA A 205 -1.94 7.40 2.40
C ALA A 205 -3.19 8.16 1.90
N THR A 206 -3.36 8.24 0.57
CA THR A 206 -4.58 8.79 -0.07
C THR A 206 -5.82 7.97 0.28
N VAL A 207 -5.71 6.65 0.19
CA VAL A 207 -6.75 5.69 0.59
C VAL A 207 -7.21 5.93 2.03
N CYS A 208 -6.30 6.12 2.99
CA CYS A 208 -6.65 6.29 4.40
C CYS A 208 -7.47 7.58 4.67
N GLU A 209 -7.23 8.64 3.91
CA GLU A 209 -8.05 9.86 4.00
C GLU A 209 -9.45 9.66 3.42
N LEU A 210 -9.57 9.02 2.24
CA LEU A 210 -10.86 8.73 1.59
C LEU A 210 -11.65 7.62 2.31
N LEU A 211 -10.94 6.69 2.98
CA LEU A 211 -11.53 5.71 3.89
C LEU A 211 -12.02 6.35 5.20
N GLY A 212 -11.55 7.57 5.50
CA GLY A 212 -11.92 8.33 6.68
C GLY A 212 -11.11 8.03 7.95
N VAL A 213 -10.11 7.13 7.90
CA VAL A 213 -9.30 6.71 9.08
C VAL A 213 -8.11 7.63 9.38
N SER A 214 -7.83 8.58 8.50
CA SER A 214 -6.87 9.68 8.69
C SER A 214 -7.60 11.01 8.57
N PRO A 215 -7.21 12.06 9.32
CA PRO A 215 -7.76 13.38 9.09
C PRO A 215 -7.42 13.88 7.69
N MET A 216 -8.39 14.40 6.97
CA MET A 216 -8.22 14.88 5.59
C MET A 216 -7.14 15.97 5.51
N SER A 217 -6.30 15.93 4.47
CA SER A 217 -5.16 16.81 4.20
C SER A 217 -3.94 16.66 5.13
N THR A 218 -3.87 15.61 5.94
CA THR A 218 -2.71 15.37 6.81
C THR A 218 -1.66 14.47 6.15
N ASN A 219 -2.12 13.52 5.34
CA ASN A 219 -1.24 12.53 4.70
C ASN A 219 -0.53 13.08 3.46
N ALA A 220 -1.13 14.06 2.77
CA ALA A 220 -0.47 14.75 1.67
C ALA A 220 0.72 15.61 2.10
N VAL A 221 0.77 16.06 3.37
CA VAL A 221 1.85 16.91 3.89
C VAL A 221 3.17 16.16 3.84
N PRO A 222 4.20 16.65 3.10
CA PRO A 222 5.50 16.01 3.00
C PRO A 222 6.21 15.88 4.34
N ALA A 223 7.11 14.90 4.46
CA ALA A 223 7.81 14.61 5.71
C ALA A 223 8.66 15.78 6.24
N MET A 224 9.22 16.57 5.34
CA MET A 224 10.08 17.73 5.64
C MET A 224 9.33 19.06 5.66
N ASP A 225 8.01 19.07 5.42
CA ASP A 225 7.24 20.31 5.45
C ASP A 225 7.18 20.92 6.85
N ALA A 226 7.29 22.24 6.94
CA ALA A 226 7.27 22.96 8.21
C ALA A 226 5.97 22.76 9.01
N SER A 227 4.86 22.50 8.32
CA SER A 227 3.55 22.23 8.95
C SER A 227 3.42 20.82 9.53
N LYS A 228 4.31 19.87 9.18
CA LYS A 228 4.19 18.46 9.57
C LYS A 228 4.12 18.25 11.09
N ALA A 229 4.90 19.01 11.84
CA ALA A 229 4.88 18.98 13.31
C ALA A 229 3.50 19.42 13.87
N ALA A 230 2.95 20.51 13.35
CA ALA A 230 1.64 21.03 13.78
C ALA A 230 0.51 20.06 13.42
N VAL A 231 0.54 19.47 12.22
CA VAL A 231 -0.40 18.44 11.77
C VAL A 231 -0.34 17.21 12.69
N SER A 232 0.85 16.78 13.09
CA SER A 232 1.02 15.64 14.01
C SER A 232 0.45 15.92 15.41
N ARG A 233 0.65 17.14 15.91
CA ARG A 233 0.05 17.58 17.19
C ARG A 233 -1.47 17.60 17.10
N LYS A 234 -2.02 18.14 16.02
CA LYS A 234 -3.47 18.17 15.79
C LYS A 234 -4.09 16.78 15.71
N ALA A 235 -3.38 15.79 15.12
CA ALA A 235 -3.83 14.40 15.10
C ALA A 235 -3.98 13.82 16.53
N GLY A 236 -3.08 14.18 17.46
CA GLY A 236 -3.22 13.83 18.87
C GLY A 236 -4.45 14.45 19.53
N GLU A 237 -4.76 15.71 19.23
CA GLU A 237 -5.97 16.39 19.71
C GLU A 237 -7.24 15.77 19.13
N THR A 238 -7.25 15.49 17.81
CA THR A 238 -8.37 14.84 17.11
C THR A 238 -8.67 13.46 17.69
N LEU A 239 -7.65 12.68 18.07
CA LEU A 239 -7.91 11.42 18.76
C LEU A 239 -8.66 11.60 20.06
N MET A 240 -8.36 12.62 20.85
CA MET A 240 -9.08 12.87 22.10
C MET A 240 -10.55 13.24 21.86
N GLU A 241 -10.85 13.95 20.76
CA GLU A 241 -12.24 14.21 20.33
C GLU A 241 -12.96 12.89 19.96
N LEU A 242 -12.25 11.94 19.30
CA LEU A 242 -12.79 10.60 19.00
C LEU A 242 -13.10 9.81 20.29
N VAL A 243 -12.20 9.87 21.28
CA VAL A 243 -12.38 9.19 22.57
C VAL A 243 -13.58 9.76 23.32
N GLU A 244 -13.77 11.08 23.30
CA GLU A 244 -14.92 11.74 23.93
C GLU A 244 -16.25 11.33 23.26
N ARG A 245 -16.28 11.23 21.93
CA ARG A 245 -17.45 10.83 21.15
C ARG A 245 -17.67 9.32 21.10
N ASP A 246 -16.72 8.52 21.56
CA ASP A 246 -16.67 7.05 21.39
C ASP A 246 -16.81 6.60 19.92
N LEU A 247 -16.32 7.41 18.97
CA LEU A 247 -16.37 7.10 17.54
C LEU A 247 -15.27 6.08 17.19
N LYS A 248 -15.68 4.94 16.65
CA LYS A 248 -14.82 3.76 16.44
C LYS A 248 -14.55 3.48 14.97
N PRO A 249 -13.42 2.83 14.64
CA PRO A 249 -13.03 2.53 13.25
C PRO A 249 -14.10 1.78 12.44
N ARG A 250 -14.87 0.87 13.02
CA ARG A 250 -15.92 0.13 12.28
C ARG A 250 -17.16 0.96 11.97
N GLU A 251 -17.31 2.13 12.57
CA GLU A 251 -18.35 3.10 12.21
C GLU A 251 -17.91 3.94 11.00
N ILE A 252 -16.59 4.09 10.80
CA ILE A 252 -15.95 4.86 9.72
C ILE A 252 -15.69 3.98 8.52
N VAL A 253 -15.10 2.78 8.74
CA VAL A 253 -14.81 1.82 7.68
C VAL A 253 -16.10 1.07 7.33
N THR A 254 -16.75 1.53 6.29
CA THR A 254 -18.02 1.01 5.75
C THR A 254 -17.86 0.59 4.30
N ARG A 255 -18.87 -0.03 3.71
CA ARG A 255 -18.88 -0.32 2.27
C ARG A 255 -18.67 0.95 1.44
N GLN A 256 -19.33 2.03 1.79
CA GLN A 256 -19.25 3.31 1.09
C GLN A 256 -17.85 3.93 1.19
N SER A 257 -17.23 3.92 2.37
CA SER A 257 -15.88 4.45 2.53
C SER A 257 -14.82 3.58 1.82
N LEU A 258 -15.02 2.26 1.71
CA LEU A 258 -14.18 1.38 0.89
C LEU A 258 -14.34 1.70 -0.61
N GLU A 259 -15.53 1.98 -1.11
CA GLU A 259 -15.74 2.40 -2.50
C GLU A 259 -15.11 3.78 -2.77
N ASN A 260 -15.18 4.74 -1.84
CA ASN A 260 -14.44 6.01 -1.92
C ASN A 260 -12.92 5.77 -2.01
N ALA A 261 -12.41 4.85 -1.20
CA ALA A 261 -11.00 4.46 -1.20
C ALA A 261 -10.58 3.86 -2.56
N ILE A 262 -11.38 2.95 -3.13
CA ILE A 262 -11.12 2.38 -4.46
C ILE A 262 -11.17 3.47 -5.55
N ALA A 263 -12.14 4.38 -5.48
CA ALA A 263 -12.25 5.50 -6.41
C ALA A 263 -11.02 6.41 -6.35
N SER A 264 -10.43 6.62 -5.17
CA SER A 264 -9.19 7.39 -5.00
C SER A 264 -7.98 6.72 -5.67
N VAL A 265 -7.90 5.39 -5.63
CA VAL A 265 -6.87 4.63 -6.36
C VAL A 265 -7.06 4.77 -7.87
N ALA A 266 -8.30 4.67 -8.35
CA ALA A 266 -8.64 4.77 -9.76
C ALA A 266 -8.26 6.14 -10.34
N VAL A 267 -8.68 7.22 -9.68
CA VAL A 267 -8.51 8.61 -10.15
C VAL A 267 -7.06 9.08 -10.09
N THR A 268 -6.23 8.49 -9.21
CA THR A 268 -4.80 8.84 -9.04
C THR A 268 -3.83 7.90 -9.76
N GLY A 269 -4.32 6.85 -10.42
CA GLY A 269 -3.44 5.85 -11.04
C GLY A 269 -2.56 5.13 -10.01
N GLY A 270 -3.12 4.83 -8.83
CA GLY A 270 -2.40 4.27 -7.70
C GLY A 270 -1.86 2.86 -7.93
N SER A 271 -1.20 2.32 -6.91
CA SER A 271 -0.56 1.01 -6.91
C SER A 271 -1.57 -0.14 -6.92
N THR A 272 -1.27 -1.22 -7.66
CA THR A 272 -2.01 -2.50 -7.62
C THR A 272 -2.04 -3.10 -6.21
N ASN A 273 -1.05 -2.82 -5.38
CA ASN A 273 -1.01 -3.27 -3.99
C ASN A 273 -2.22 -2.79 -3.15
N ALA A 274 -2.83 -1.66 -3.53
CA ALA A 274 -4.02 -1.16 -2.85
C ALA A 274 -5.20 -2.14 -2.96
N VAL A 275 -5.31 -2.89 -4.05
CA VAL A 275 -6.32 -3.94 -4.21
C VAL A 275 -6.18 -4.98 -3.09
N LEU A 276 -4.97 -5.53 -2.93
CA LEU A 276 -4.67 -6.52 -1.90
C LEU A 276 -4.92 -5.97 -0.48
N HIS A 277 -4.54 -4.73 -0.24
CA HIS A 277 -4.66 -4.12 1.08
C HIS A 277 -6.10 -3.73 1.44
N LEU A 278 -6.88 -3.24 0.48
CA LEU A 278 -8.30 -2.94 0.71
C LEU A 278 -9.14 -4.21 0.92
N LEU A 279 -8.84 -5.30 0.20
CA LEU A 279 -9.44 -6.62 0.46
C LEU A 279 -9.14 -7.09 1.90
N ALA A 280 -7.89 -6.94 2.36
CA ALA A 280 -7.50 -7.28 3.72
C ALA A 280 -8.23 -6.44 4.77
N ILE A 281 -8.32 -5.12 4.57
CA ILE A 281 -9.02 -4.20 5.48
C ILE A 281 -10.52 -4.52 5.50
N ALA A 282 -11.14 -4.76 4.35
CA ALA A 282 -12.55 -5.13 4.27
C ALA A 282 -12.84 -6.43 5.01
N ARG A 283 -11.96 -7.42 4.89
CA ARG A 283 -12.07 -8.69 5.63
C ARG A 283 -11.99 -8.48 7.14
N GLU A 284 -11.06 -7.65 7.65
CA GLU A 284 -10.99 -7.28 9.06
C GLU A 284 -12.26 -6.57 9.55
N ALA A 285 -12.86 -5.75 8.68
CA ALA A 285 -14.10 -5.06 8.99
C ALA A 285 -15.34 -5.97 8.91
N GLY A 286 -15.22 -7.17 8.33
CA GLY A 286 -16.34 -8.06 8.04
C GLY A 286 -17.25 -7.55 6.91
N ILE A 287 -16.69 -6.74 6.00
CA ILE A 287 -17.42 -6.14 4.86
C ILE A 287 -17.11 -6.95 3.60
N PRO A 288 -18.11 -7.47 2.89
CA PRO A 288 -17.90 -8.10 1.60
C PRO A 288 -17.28 -7.13 0.58
N LEU A 289 -16.16 -7.53 0.00
CA LEU A 289 -15.46 -6.80 -1.06
C LEU A 289 -14.72 -7.83 -1.93
N ASP A 290 -14.78 -7.68 -3.24
CA ASP A 290 -14.12 -8.56 -4.20
C ASP A 290 -13.45 -7.78 -5.35
N LEU A 291 -12.76 -8.50 -6.24
CA LEU A 291 -12.06 -7.90 -7.37
C LEU A 291 -12.99 -7.22 -8.38
N ASP A 292 -14.23 -7.68 -8.50
CA ASP A 292 -15.20 -7.12 -9.45
C ASP A 292 -15.63 -5.70 -9.03
N ASP A 293 -15.59 -5.40 -7.73
CA ASP A 293 -15.81 -4.04 -7.23
C ASP A 293 -14.73 -3.07 -7.73
N PHE A 294 -13.48 -3.50 -7.72
CA PHE A 294 -12.36 -2.70 -8.23
C PHE A 294 -12.50 -2.46 -9.72
N ASP A 295 -12.83 -3.49 -10.50
CA ASP A 295 -13.03 -3.34 -11.95
C ASP A 295 -14.22 -2.42 -12.26
N ARG A 296 -15.36 -2.60 -11.58
CA ARG A 296 -16.56 -1.77 -11.73
C ARG A 296 -16.26 -0.29 -11.45
N ILE A 297 -15.57 0.02 -10.37
CA ILE A 297 -15.25 1.41 -10.01
C ILE A 297 -14.24 1.99 -11.00
N ASN A 298 -13.18 1.25 -11.36
CA ASN A 298 -12.18 1.72 -12.32
C ASN A 298 -12.75 1.97 -13.74
N ARG A 299 -13.81 1.29 -14.16
CA ARG A 299 -14.49 1.58 -15.42
C ARG A 299 -15.19 2.94 -15.43
N ASN A 300 -15.65 3.41 -14.27
CA ASN A 300 -16.52 4.58 -14.16
C ASN A 300 -15.79 5.82 -13.59
N VAL A 301 -14.58 5.66 -13.07
CA VAL A 301 -13.78 6.76 -12.52
C VAL A 301 -12.60 7.03 -13.46
N PRO A 302 -12.51 8.21 -14.08
CA PRO A 302 -11.41 8.56 -14.98
C PRO A 302 -10.09 8.76 -14.21
N LEU A 303 -8.96 8.60 -14.91
CA LEU A 303 -7.64 8.98 -14.41
C LEU A 303 -7.48 10.50 -14.57
N LEU A 304 -7.30 11.21 -13.45
CA LEU A 304 -7.15 12.66 -13.42
C LEU A 304 -5.79 13.14 -12.93
N ALA A 305 -5.10 12.37 -12.07
CA ALA A 305 -3.83 12.82 -11.51
C ALA A 305 -2.63 12.35 -12.36
N ASP A 306 -1.81 13.31 -12.79
CA ASP A 306 -0.61 13.10 -13.62
C ASP A 306 0.62 12.80 -12.75
N LEU A 307 0.55 11.73 -11.96
CA LEU A 307 1.56 11.36 -10.96
C LEU A 307 2.47 10.23 -11.43
N LYS A 308 3.78 10.30 -11.10
CA LYS A 308 4.71 9.18 -11.30
C LYS A 308 4.17 7.92 -10.61
N PRO A 309 4.30 6.70 -11.20
CA PRO A 309 5.19 6.36 -12.32
C PRO A 309 4.55 6.55 -13.72
N GLY A 310 3.25 6.69 -13.82
CA GLY A 310 2.54 6.81 -15.11
C GLY A 310 2.51 8.24 -15.66
N GLY A 311 2.77 9.23 -14.83
CA GLY A 311 2.76 10.65 -15.13
C GLY A 311 4.07 11.35 -14.79
N GLN A 312 4.03 12.69 -14.72
CA GLN A 312 5.20 13.55 -14.64
C GLN A 312 5.50 14.04 -13.21
N PHE A 313 4.45 14.22 -12.39
CA PHE A 313 4.56 14.91 -11.09
C PHE A 313 4.80 13.93 -9.94
N VAL A 314 5.31 14.48 -8.83
CA VAL A 314 5.57 13.73 -7.59
C VAL A 314 4.57 14.08 -6.49
N ALA A 315 4.62 13.37 -5.36
CA ALA A 315 3.67 13.55 -4.26
C ALA A 315 3.70 14.96 -3.64
N THR A 316 4.87 15.61 -3.62
CA THR A 316 4.99 17.00 -3.16
C THR A 316 4.29 18.00 -4.08
N ASP A 317 4.22 17.71 -5.39
CA ASP A 317 3.47 18.53 -6.34
C ASP A 317 1.96 18.38 -6.12
N LEU A 318 1.49 17.17 -5.78
CA LEU A 318 0.10 16.94 -5.40
C LEU A 318 -0.27 17.77 -4.16
N PHE A 319 0.60 17.79 -3.13
CA PHE A 319 0.39 18.62 -1.95
C PHE A 319 0.26 20.10 -2.32
N GLN A 320 1.16 20.60 -3.16
CA GLN A 320 1.14 21.99 -3.62
C GLN A 320 -0.08 22.32 -4.49
N ALA A 321 -0.61 21.36 -5.25
CA ALA A 321 -1.79 21.54 -6.11
C ALA A 321 -3.10 21.71 -5.33
N GLY A 322 -3.16 21.27 -4.07
CA GLY A 322 -4.36 21.26 -3.21
C GLY A 322 -4.56 19.96 -2.43
N GLY A 323 -3.62 19.02 -2.59
CA GLY A 323 -3.55 17.78 -1.81
C GLY A 323 -4.68 16.79 -2.09
N ILE A 324 -4.91 15.90 -1.13
CA ILE A 324 -5.92 14.84 -1.25
C ILE A 324 -7.35 15.40 -1.22
N ARG A 325 -7.59 16.56 -0.60
CA ARG A 325 -8.89 17.24 -0.69
C ARG A 325 -9.26 17.60 -2.12
N LEU A 326 -8.31 18.03 -2.94
CA LEU A 326 -8.56 18.30 -4.36
C LEU A 326 -8.98 17.01 -5.08
N VAL A 327 -8.33 15.89 -4.80
CA VAL A 327 -8.71 14.58 -5.34
C VAL A 327 -10.15 14.21 -4.91
N ALA A 328 -10.49 14.38 -3.64
CA ALA A 328 -11.83 14.13 -3.12
C ALA A 328 -12.88 15.04 -3.79
N ASN A 329 -12.54 16.31 -4.02
CA ASN A 329 -13.43 17.24 -4.70
C ASN A 329 -13.67 16.83 -6.17
N ARG A 330 -12.64 16.36 -6.88
CA ARG A 330 -12.82 15.81 -8.25
C ARG A 330 -13.75 14.60 -8.27
N LEU A 331 -13.62 13.68 -7.28
CA LEU A 331 -14.54 12.54 -7.15
C LEU A 331 -15.98 12.99 -6.85
N LYS A 332 -16.15 14.06 -6.09
CA LYS A 332 -17.46 14.70 -5.82
C LYS A 332 -18.03 15.32 -7.11
N GLU A 333 -17.24 16.07 -7.87
CA GLU A 333 -17.63 16.67 -9.17
C GLU A 333 -18.07 15.60 -10.19
N LEU A 334 -17.44 14.42 -10.15
CA LEU A 334 -17.81 13.25 -10.97
C LEU A 334 -19.11 12.56 -10.51
N GLY A 335 -19.60 12.87 -9.30
CA GLY A 335 -20.78 12.21 -8.71
C GLY A 335 -20.53 10.76 -8.29
N VAL A 336 -19.26 10.38 -8.04
CA VAL A 336 -18.86 9.02 -7.65
C VAL A 336 -18.43 8.92 -6.20
N LEU A 337 -18.39 10.03 -5.47
CA LEU A 337 -18.05 10.09 -4.04
C LEU A 337 -19.28 9.79 -3.18
N HIS A 338 -19.17 8.85 -2.26
CA HIS A 338 -20.16 8.66 -1.19
C HIS A 338 -19.94 9.74 -0.13
N GLU A 339 -20.58 10.88 -0.32
CA GLU A 339 -20.36 12.12 0.46
C GLU A 339 -20.68 11.97 1.94
N GLU A 340 -21.65 11.13 2.30
CA GLU A 340 -22.12 10.91 3.68
C GLU A 340 -21.19 10.05 4.54
N ALA A 341 -20.14 9.45 3.95
CA ALA A 341 -19.18 8.66 4.70
C ALA A 341 -18.47 9.52 5.75
N ILE A 342 -18.44 9.06 7.00
CA ILE A 342 -17.90 9.80 8.13
C ILE A 342 -16.39 9.62 8.22
N THR A 343 -15.66 10.65 8.63
CA THR A 343 -14.22 10.62 8.89
C THR A 343 -13.91 10.71 10.39
N VAL A 344 -12.63 10.47 10.75
CA VAL A 344 -12.11 10.64 12.12
C VAL A 344 -12.24 12.07 12.66
N THR A 345 -12.48 13.06 11.81
CA THR A 345 -12.77 14.44 12.28
C THR A 345 -14.22 14.62 12.73
N GLY A 346 -15.07 13.61 12.49
CA GLY A 346 -16.51 13.68 12.72
C GLY A 346 -17.27 14.47 11.65
N ARG A 347 -16.57 14.95 10.61
CA ARG A 347 -17.15 15.52 9.39
C ARG A 347 -17.33 14.43 8.35
N THR A 348 -18.21 14.66 7.39
CA THR A 348 -18.34 13.75 6.24
C THR A 348 -17.24 14.00 5.21
N VAL A 349 -16.96 12.98 4.37
CA VAL A 349 -16.00 13.11 3.26
C VAL A 349 -16.44 14.19 2.27
N GLY A 350 -17.76 14.35 2.06
CA GLY A 350 -18.33 15.41 1.22
C GLY A 350 -18.07 16.82 1.75
N GLU A 351 -18.17 17.04 3.08
CA GLU A 351 -17.83 18.31 3.73
C GLU A 351 -16.34 18.60 3.66
N GLU A 352 -15.48 17.56 3.79
CA GLU A 352 -14.03 17.69 3.65
C GLU A 352 -13.67 18.03 2.19
N ALA A 353 -14.26 17.36 1.21
CA ALA A 353 -14.06 17.64 -0.22
C ALA A 353 -14.46 19.08 -0.59
N ALA A 354 -15.60 19.56 -0.08
CA ALA A 354 -16.07 20.92 -0.31
C ALA A 354 -15.15 22.01 0.27
N SER A 355 -14.26 21.65 1.22
CA SER A 355 -13.25 22.55 1.79
C SER A 355 -11.94 22.54 0.99
N SER A 356 -11.95 22.01 -0.24
CA SER A 356 -10.75 21.97 -1.12
C SER A 356 -10.36 23.36 -1.59
N GLU A 357 -9.06 23.65 -1.53
CA GLU A 357 -8.45 24.84 -2.08
C GLU A 357 -7.50 24.42 -3.22
N GLU A 358 -7.91 24.67 -4.46
CA GLU A 358 -7.09 24.37 -5.64
C GLU A 358 -6.12 25.49 -5.91
N THR A 359 -4.84 25.16 -6.07
CA THR A 359 -3.81 26.15 -6.42
C THR A 359 -4.02 26.62 -7.87
N PRO A 360 -4.17 27.93 -8.11
CA PRO A 360 -4.37 28.45 -9.47
C PRO A 360 -3.25 28.07 -10.43
N GLY A 361 -3.62 27.49 -11.58
CA GLY A 361 -2.68 27.09 -12.63
C GLY A 361 -1.94 25.78 -12.38
N GLN A 362 -2.29 25.02 -11.35
CA GLN A 362 -1.77 23.66 -11.14
C GLN A 362 -2.10 22.75 -12.35
N LYS A 363 -1.25 21.75 -12.61
CA LYS A 363 -1.38 20.78 -13.72
C LYS A 363 -1.33 19.32 -13.25
N VAL A 364 -1.26 19.11 -11.94
CA VAL A 364 -1.08 17.79 -11.33
C VAL A 364 -2.38 16.98 -11.35
N VAL A 365 -3.51 17.65 -11.03
CA VAL A 365 -4.84 17.03 -11.01
C VAL A 365 -5.70 17.72 -12.06
N HIS A 366 -5.99 17.00 -13.14
CA HIS A 366 -6.81 17.46 -14.24
C HIS A 366 -8.25 17.73 -13.81
N SER A 367 -8.94 18.54 -14.60
CA SER A 367 -10.38 18.76 -14.43
C SER A 367 -11.16 17.53 -14.91
N VAL A 368 -12.38 17.38 -14.42
CA VAL A 368 -13.27 16.24 -14.79
C VAL A 368 -13.67 16.24 -16.26
N VAL A 369 -13.59 17.40 -16.94
CA VAL A 369 -13.91 17.55 -18.37
C VAL A 369 -12.72 17.29 -19.29
N ASP A 370 -11.49 17.22 -18.75
CA ASP A 370 -10.26 16.95 -19.49
C ASP A 370 -9.42 15.88 -18.78
N PRO A 371 -9.91 14.63 -18.71
CA PRO A 371 -9.20 13.56 -18.04
C PRO A 371 -8.00 13.06 -18.85
N ILE A 372 -6.96 12.57 -18.16
CA ILE A 372 -5.82 11.89 -18.79
C ILE A 372 -6.27 10.61 -19.51
N LYS A 373 -7.20 9.89 -18.88
CA LYS A 373 -7.84 8.69 -19.42
C LYS A 373 -9.28 8.61 -18.92
N THR A 374 -10.18 8.16 -19.75
CA THR A 374 -11.63 8.07 -19.45
C THR A 374 -11.97 6.96 -18.43
N THR A 375 -11.03 6.06 -18.13
CA THR A 375 -11.14 5.00 -17.13
C THR A 375 -10.00 5.12 -16.12
N GLY A 376 -10.15 4.45 -14.97
CA GLY A 376 -9.15 4.45 -13.91
C GLY A 376 -7.85 3.73 -14.27
N GLY A 377 -6.92 3.78 -13.33
CA GLY A 377 -5.56 3.28 -13.48
C GLY A 377 -5.39 1.76 -13.38
N LEU A 378 -6.44 0.99 -13.05
CA LEU A 378 -6.38 -0.45 -12.81
C LEU A 378 -7.42 -1.22 -13.64
N VAL A 379 -7.05 -2.45 -14.00
CA VAL A 379 -7.90 -3.41 -14.70
C VAL A 379 -7.78 -4.78 -14.03
N VAL A 380 -8.91 -5.46 -13.84
CA VAL A 380 -8.94 -6.85 -13.41
C VAL A 380 -9.14 -7.75 -14.63
N LEU A 381 -8.29 -8.77 -14.79
CA LEU A 381 -8.43 -9.78 -15.82
C LEU A 381 -8.83 -11.12 -15.19
N ARG A 382 -9.58 -11.91 -15.94
CA ARG A 382 -9.94 -13.29 -15.63
C ARG A 382 -9.65 -14.17 -16.83
N GLY A 383 -9.65 -15.47 -16.64
CA GLY A 383 -9.44 -16.43 -17.72
C GLY A 383 -8.94 -17.77 -17.23
N ASN A 384 -8.54 -18.65 -18.15
CA ASN A 384 -8.07 -19.97 -17.78
C ASN A 384 -6.73 -19.94 -17.01
N LEU A 385 -5.97 -18.84 -17.06
CA LEU A 385 -4.76 -18.64 -16.24
C LEU A 385 -5.05 -17.97 -14.90
N ALA A 386 -6.11 -17.16 -14.80
CA ALA A 386 -6.47 -16.42 -13.61
C ALA A 386 -7.98 -16.56 -13.32
N PRO A 387 -8.47 -17.77 -13.00
CA PRO A 387 -9.91 -17.97 -12.76
C PRO A 387 -10.43 -17.14 -11.58
N ASP A 388 -9.63 -16.92 -10.55
CA ASP A 388 -9.97 -16.04 -9.42
C ASP A 388 -9.61 -14.57 -9.66
N GLY A 389 -8.92 -14.27 -10.77
CA GLY A 389 -8.54 -12.94 -11.21
C GLY A 389 -7.07 -12.60 -11.04
N CYS A 390 -6.68 -11.53 -11.70
CA CYS A 390 -5.38 -10.86 -11.55
C CYS A 390 -5.55 -9.36 -11.79
N VAL A 391 -4.54 -8.56 -11.46
CA VAL A 391 -4.61 -7.09 -11.52
C VAL A 391 -3.52 -6.55 -12.44
N VAL A 392 -3.90 -5.63 -13.33
CA VAL A 392 -2.99 -4.92 -14.25
C VAL A 392 -3.09 -3.42 -13.99
N LYS A 393 -1.93 -2.75 -13.89
CA LYS A 393 -1.85 -1.29 -13.88
C LYS A 393 -1.85 -0.79 -15.32
N VAL A 394 -2.78 0.10 -15.64
CA VAL A 394 -2.94 0.66 -17.00
C VAL A 394 -2.64 2.15 -17.08
N ALA A 395 -2.36 2.79 -15.95
CA ALA A 395 -1.86 4.16 -15.91
C ALA A 395 -0.45 4.20 -16.52
N GLY A 396 -0.26 4.99 -17.58
CA GLY A 396 1.02 5.09 -18.30
C GLY A 396 1.37 3.88 -19.17
N ASN A 397 0.41 2.99 -19.47
CA ASN A 397 0.58 1.86 -20.39
C ASN A 397 -0.26 2.05 -21.67
N ALA A 398 0.39 1.93 -22.82
CA ALA A 398 -0.25 2.05 -24.13
C ALA A 398 -0.73 0.69 -24.70
N MET A 399 -0.13 -0.43 -24.25
CA MET A 399 -0.44 -1.77 -24.76
C MET A 399 -1.71 -2.30 -24.11
N THR A 400 -2.75 -2.58 -24.92
CA THR A 400 -4.04 -3.13 -24.44
C THR A 400 -4.22 -4.60 -24.77
N GLN A 401 -3.43 -5.13 -25.72
CA GLN A 401 -3.46 -6.53 -26.13
C GLN A 401 -2.04 -7.03 -26.39
N HIS A 402 -1.79 -8.28 -26.04
CA HIS A 402 -0.52 -8.96 -26.33
C HIS A 402 -0.74 -10.47 -26.41
N ALA A 403 -0.08 -11.11 -27.36
CA ALA A 403 -0.02 -12.56 -27.44
C ALA A 403 1.39 -12.98 -27.82
N GLY A 404 1.95 -13.92 -27.06
CA GLY A 404 3.33 -14.34 -27.31
C GLY A 404 3.73 -15.62 -26.59
N PRO A 405 4.92 -16.17 -26.94
CA PRO A 405 5.45 -17.37 -26.30
C PRO A 405 5.87 -17.08 -24.85
N ALA A 406 5.48 -17.98 -23.95
CA ALA A 406 5.86 -17.93 -22.55
C ALA A 406 7.37 -18.19 -22.38
N ARG A 407 8.03 -17.37 -21.57
CA ARG A 407 9.35 -17.58 -20.98
C ARG A 407 9.16 -17.81 -19.49
N VAL A 408 9.34 -19.05 -19.04
CA VAL A 408 8.89 -19.51 -17.73
C VAL A 408 10.03 -19.56 -16.73
N PHE A 409 9.83 -18.93 -15.58
CA PHE A 409 10.80 -18.84 -14.48
C PHE A 409 10.10 -19.12 -13.14
N ASP A 410 10.84 -19.76 -12.23
CA ASP A 410 10.32 -20.09 -10.89
C ASP A 410 10.83 -19.12 -9.79
N SER A 411 11.48 -18.03 -10.21
CA SER A 411 11.90 -16.92 -9.33
C SER A 411 12.12 -15.63 -10.12
N GLU A 412 12.09 -14.48 -9.41
CA GLU A 412 12.45 -13.17 -10.00
C GLU A 412 13.91 -13.14 -10.46
N GLU A 413 14.82 -13.75 -9.68
CA GLU A 413 16.25 -13.78 -9.97
C GLU A 413 16.56 -14.47 -11.31
N GLU A 414 15.89 -15.59 -11.59
CA GLU A 414 16.05 -16.30 -12.88
C GLU A 414 15.54 -15.45 -14.05
N ALA A 415 14.40 -14.79 -13.87
CA ALA A 415 13.83 -13.91 -14.89
C ALA A 415 14.72 -12.68 -15.12
N PHE A 416 15.23 -12.06 -14.06
CA PHE A 416 16.15 -10.93 -14.13
C PHE A 416 17.44 -11.30 -14.88
N ASP A 417 18.08 -12.42 -14.53
CA ASP A 417 19.26 -12.96 -15.22
C ASP A 417 18.97 -13.22 -16.72
N ALA A 418 17.76 -13.67 -17.05
CA ALA A 418 17.36 -13.88 -18.43
C ALA A 418 17.26 -12.56 -19.23
N VAL A 419 16.77 -11.49 -18.62
CA VAL A 419 16.72 -10.16 -19.24
C VAL A 419 18.15 -9.63 -19.45
N GLU A 420 19.00 -9.66 -18.42
CA GLU A 420 20.39 -9.18 -18.51
C GLU A 420 21.21 -9.90 -19.57
N LYS A 421 20.99 -11.21 -19.75
CA LYS A 421 21.66 -12.03 -20.76
C LYS A 421 21.02 -11.93 -22.15
N GLY A 422 20.04 -11.07 -22.36
CA GLY A 422 19.36 -10.88 -23.65
C GLY A 422 18.58 -12.10 -24.13
N ARG A 423 18.14 -12.98 -23.21
CA ARG A 423 17.34 -14.18 -23.53
C ARG A 423 15.87 -13.87 -23.75
N ILE A 424 15.41 -12.71 -23.30
CA ILE A 424 14.05 -12.21 -23.53
C ILE A 424 14.03 -11.39 -24.81
N GLN A 425 13.07 -11.67 -25.69
CA GLN A 425 12.94 -11.05 -27.00
C GLN A 425 11.62 -10.28 -27.11
N ALA A 426 11.56 -9.31 -28.02
CA ALA A 426 10.31 -8.63 -28.36
C ALA A 426 9.23 -9.65 -28.77
N GLY A 427 8.03 -9.54 -28.20
CA GLY A 427 6.92 -10.46 -28.40
C GLY A 427 6.80 -11.55 -27.33
N ASP A 428 7.80 -11.75 -26.47
CA ASP A 428 7.74 -12.74 -25.40
C ASP A 428 6.73 -12.36 -24.30
N VAL A 429 6.24 -13.38 -23.58
CA VAL A 429 5.52 -13.23 -22.32
C VAL A 429 6.35 -13.86 -21.21
N VAL A 430 6.87 -13.04 -20.30
CA VAL A 430 7.61 -13.52 -19.13
C VAL A 430 6.60 -14.02 -18.07
N VAL A 431 6.81 -15.26 -17.61
CA VAL A 431 5.97 -15.91 -16.59
C VAL A 431 6.84 -16.19 -15.36
N ILE A 432 6.51 -15.58 -14.21
CA ILE A 432 7.22 -15.82 -12.95
C ILE A 432 6.25 -16.49 -11.97
N ARG A 433 6.61 -17.71 -11.53
CA ARG A 433 5.78 -18.57 -10.67
C ARG A 433 6.38 -18.71 -9.28
N TYR A 434 5.55 -19.21 -8.35
CA TYR A 434 5.96 -19.52 -6.97
C TYR A 434 6.45 -18.31 -6.17
N GLU A 435 6.00 -17.11 -6.56
CA GLU A 435 6.20 -15.87 -5.82
C GLU A 435 4.90 -15.34 -5.18
N GLY A 436 3.86 -16.18 -5.15
CA GLY A 436 2.57 -15.88 -4.55
C GLY A 436 2.57 -15.85 -3.01
N PRO A 437 1.38 -15.65 -2.39
CA PRO A 437 1.24 -15.54 -0.93
C PRO A 437 1.87 -16.70 -0.17
N ARG A 438 1.61 -17.94 -0.58
CA ARG A 438 2.12 -19.16 0.02
C ARG A 438 3.47 -19.57 -0.54
N GLY A 439 3.61 -19.59 -1.85
CA GLY A 439 4.81 -20.10 -2.54
C GLY A 439 6.03 -19.24 -2.33
N GLY A 440 5.83 -17.92 -2.23
CA GLY A 440 6.85 -16.94 -1.98
C GLY A 440 7.68 -17.17 -0.72
N PRO A 441 7.14 -17.39 0.51
CA PRO A 441 5.94 -16.78 1.00
C PRO A 441 6.08 -15.26 1.13
N GLY A 442 4.97 -14.57 1.35
CA GLY A 442 4.93 -13.13 1.48
C GLY A 442 4.74 -12.40 0.15
N MET A 443 4.43 -13.14 -0.94
CA MET A 443 4.02 -12.54 -2.21
C MET A 443 4.95 -11.38 -2.60
N ARG A 444 6.23 -11.71 -2.83
CA ARG A 444 7.31 -10.74 -3.05
C ARG A 444 6.93 -9.68 -4.09
N GLU A 445 7.23 -8.44 -3.80
CA GLU A 445 7.05 -7.32 -4.71
C GLU A 445 8.24 -7.19 -5.63
N MET A 446 8.02 -7.22 -6.94
CA MET A 446 9.07 -7.22 -7.95
C MET A 446 9.14 -5.86 -8.65
N LEU A 447 10.34 -5.33 -8.78
CA LEU A 447 10.66 -4.14 -9.57
C LEU A 447 11.94 -4.36 -10.40
N ALA A 448 12.88 -5.14 -9.91
CA ALA A 448 14.18 -5.33 -10.59
C ALA A 448 13.99 -5.88 -12.01
N VAL A 449 13.23 -6.96 -12.16
CA VAL A 449 12.96 -7.58 -13.48
C VAL A 449 12.16 -6.63 -14.39
N THR A 450 11.17 -5.90 -13.86
CA THR A 450 10.36 -4.98 -14.67
C THR A 450 11.14 -3.74 -15.10
N ALA A 451 12.02 -3.22 -14.24
CA ALA A 451 12.93 -2.14 -14.58
C ALA A 451 13.98 -2.57 -15.60
N ALA A 452 14.51 -3.81 -15.50
CA ALA A 452 15.43 -4.37 -16.49
C ALA A 452 14.78 -4.50 -17.87
N ILE A 453 13.52 -4.99 -17.95
CA ILE A 453 12.74 -5.04 -19.21
C ILE A 453 12.60 -3.64 -19.82
N MET A 454 12.28 -2.64 -19.00
CA MET A 454 12.18 -1.25 -19.46
C MET A 454 13.53 -0.71 -19.93
N GLY A 455 14.60 -0.92 -19.16
CA GLY A 455 15.97 -0.50 -19.48
C GLY A 455 16.52 -1.17 -20.75
N ALA A 456 16.12 -2.41 -21.03
CA ALA A 456 16.46 -3.11 -22.28
C ALA A 456 15.65 -2.62 -23.51
N GLY A 457 14.74 -1.64 -23.34
CA GLY A 457 13.89 -1.14 -24.43
C GLY A 457 12.75 -2.09 -24.83
N LEU A 458 12.44 -3.08 -23.99
CA LEU A 458 11.43 -4.12 -24.28
C LEU A 458 10.05 -3.80 -23.68
N GLY A 459 9.88 -2.69 -22.97
CA GLY A 459 8.68 -2.37 -22.20
C GLY A 459 7.38 -2.25 -22.99
N GLU A 460 7.46 -1.97 -24.30
CA GLU A 460 6.30 -1.87 -25.20
C GLU A 460 6.10 -3.13 -26.07
N SER A 461 6.94 -4.15 -25.90
CA SER A 461 6.93 -5.36 -26.73
C SER A 461 6.95 -6.68 -25.95
N VAL A 462 7.09 -6.63 -24.65
CA VAL A 462 7.09 -7.79 -23.74
C VAL A 462 6.00 -7.60 -22.71
N ALA A 463 5.20 -8.64 -22.46
CA ALA A 463 4.27 -8.69 -21.32
C ALA A 463 4.86 -9.59 -20.22
N LEU A 464 4.39 -9.40 -18.97
CA LEU A 464 4.80 -10.23 -17.85
C LEU A 464 3.60 -10.60 -16.97
N LEU A 465 3.54 -11.83 -16.46
CA LEU A 465 2.57 -12.26 -15.47
C LEU A 465 3.24 -12.99 -14.30
N THR A 466 2.64 -12.87 -13.12
CA THR A 466 3.13 -13.52 -11.91
C THR A 466 2.03 -13.72 -10.89
N ASP A 467 2.16 -14.77 -10.07
CA ASP A 467 1.38 -14.95 -8.85
C ASP A 467 1.89 -14.09 -7.67
N GLY A 468 3.05 -13.45 -7.83
CA GLY A 468 3.58 -12.45 -6.94
C GLY A 468 2.96 -11.05 -7.13
N ARG A 469 3.71 -10.00 -6.76
CA ARG A 469 3.28 -8.58 -6.87
C ARG A 469 4.29 -7.77 -7.66
N PHE A 470 3.82 -6.64 -8.15
CA PHE A 470 4.70 -5.60 -8.69
C PHE A 470 4.74 -4.39 -7.78
N SER A 471 5.88 -3.71 -7.79
CA SER A 471 6.04 -2.40 -7.18
C SER A 471 5.04 -1.39 -7.76
N GLY A 472 4.59 -0.46 -6.93
CA GLY A 472 3.80 0.69 -7.40
C GLY A 472 4.50 1.52 -8.47
N ALA A 473 5.85 1.41 -8.58
CA ALA A 473 6.67 2.08 -9.60
C ALA A 473 6.74 1.34 -10.95
N THR A 474 6.19 0.13 -11.06
CA THR A 474 6.22 -0.69 -12.28
C THR A 474 5.43 -0.05 -13.42
N ARG A 475 5.98 -0.14 -14.64
CA ARG A 475 5.36 0.25 -15.92
C ARG A 475 5.36 -0.91 -16.91
N GLY A 476 4.51 -0.86 -17.93
CA GLY A 476 4.36 -1.89 -18.96
C GLY A 476 3.13 -2.80 -18.73
N LEU A 477 2.89 -3.76 -19.64
CA LEU A 477 1.78 -4.71 -19.53
C LEU A 477 2.15 -5.85 -18.57
N MET A 478 1.88 -5.62 -17.28
CA MET A 478 2.29 -6.48 -16.18
C MET A 478 1.06 -6.92 -15.37
N ALA A 479 0.73 -8.23 -15.39
CA ALA A 479 -0.35 -8.83 -14.60
C ALA A 479 0.21 -9.46 -13.32
N GLY A 480 -0.10 -8.88 -12.18
CA GLY A 480 0.24 -9.42 -10.86
C GLY A 480 -0.96 -10.01 -10.15
N HIS A 481 -0.70 -10.63 -8.99
CA HIS A 481 -1.74 -11.25 -8.17
C HIS A 481 -2.51 -12.37 -8.89
N VAL A 482 -1.88 -13.06 -9.85
CA VAL A 482 -2.53 -14.15 -10.57
C VAL A 482 -3.00 -15.20 -9.58
N ALA A 483 -4.32 -15.42 -9.55
CA ALA A 483 -4.94 -16.31 -8.57
C ALA A 483 -5.85 -17.34 -9.27
N PRO A 484 -5.82 -18.60 -8.76
CA PRO A 484 -4.97 -19.13 -7.67
C PRO A 484 -3.48 -19.15 -8.03
N GLU A 485 -2.60 -19.00 -7.00
CA GLU A 485 -1.14 -19.06 -7.18
C GLU A 485 -0.62 -20.45 -7.56
N ALA A 486 0.54 -20.55 -8.16
CA ALA A 486 1.17 -21.80 -8.59
C ALA A 486 1.34 -22.80 -7.43
N ALA A 487 1.83 -22.35 -6.27
CA ALA A 487 2.07 -23.20 -5.10
C ALA A 487 0.79 -23.80 -4.49
N SER A 488 -0.35 -23.20 -4.80
CA SER A 488 -1.69 -23.70 -4.39
C SER A 488 -2.40 -24.46 -5.51
N GLY A 489 -1.69 -24.84 -6.59
CA GLY A 489 -2.25 -25.59 -7.72
C GLY A 489 -3.04 -24.70 -8.69
N GLY A 490 -2.72 -23.42 -8.78
CA GLY A 490 -3.28 -22.52 -9.80
C GLY A 490 -2.79 -22.87 -11.21
N PRO A 491 -3.59 -22.55 -12.25
CA PRO A 491 -3.26 -22.88 -13.65
C PRO A 491 -1.92 -22.34 -14.16
N ILE A 492 -1.43 -21.25 -13.57
CA ILE A 492 -0.11 -20.68 -13.86
C ILE A 492 1.03 -21.71 -13.67
N ALA A 493 0.84 -22.72 -12.76
CA ALA A 493 1.80 -23.80 -12.54
C ALA A 493 1.95 -24.73 -13.76
N ALA A 494 0.94 -24.81 -14.62
CA ALA A 494 0.91 -25.70 -15.80
C ALA A 494 1.48 -25.08 -17.07
N ILE A 495 1.90 -23.82 -17.06
CA ILE A 495 2.51 -23.17 -18.23
C ILE A 495 3.87 -23.79 -18.49
N HIS A 496 4.15 -24.15 -19.75
CA HIS A 496 5.44 -24.61 -20.21
C HIS A 496 6.11 -23.55 -21.10
N GLU A 497 7.44 -23.64 -21.20
CA GLU A 497 8.23 -22.80 -22.08
C GLU A 497 7.69 -22.86 -23.52
N GLY A 498 7.44 -21.71 -24.14
CA GLY A 498 6.93 -21.58 -25.50
C GLY A 498 5.40 -21.66 -25.65
N ASP A 499 4.63 -21.92 -24.58
CA ASP A 499 3.16 -21.85 -24.66
C ASP A 499 2.72 -20.43 -25.04
N THR A 500 1.68 -20.30 -25.87
CA THR A 500 1.14 -18.98 -26.20
C THR A 500 0.26 -18.47 -25.06
N VAL A 501 0.60 -17.31 -24.54
CA VAL A 501 -0.19 -16.59 -23.52
C VAL A 501 -0.80 -15.33 -24.15
N GLU A 502 -2.07 -15.09 -23.87
CA GLU A 502 -2.85 -13.98 -24.42
C GLU A 502 -3.36 -13.06 -23.33
N PHE A 503 -3.07 -11.77 -23.47
CA PHE A 503 -3.64 -10.66 -22.70
C PHE A 503 -4.61 -9.89 -23.57
N ASP A 504 -5.82 -9.63 -23.08
CA ASP A 504 -6.78 -8.71 -23.70
C ASP A 504 -7.43 -7.85 -22.60
N LEU A 505 -6.97 -6.61 -22.47
CA LEU A 505 -7.47 -5.66 -21.47
C LEU A 505 -8.90 -5.18 -21.81
N ASP A 506 -9.26 -5.16 -23.09
CA ASP A 506 -10.58 -4.71 -23.52
C ASP A 506 -11.63 -5.77 -23.18
N ARG A 507 -11.30 -7.04 -23.39
CA ARG A 507 -12.14 -8.19 -23.03
C ARG A 507 -12.00 -8.64 -21.59
N ARG A 508 -11.03 -8.08 -20.86
CA ARG A 508 -10.71 -8.47 -19.47
C ARG A 508 -10.27 -9.93 -19.34
N THR A 509 -9.44 -10.41 -20.27
CA THR A 509 -9.02 -11.81 -20.26
C THR A 509 -7.52 -12.00 -20.20
N LEU A 510 -7.12 -13.07 -19.49
CA LEU A 510 -5.75 -13.60 -19.42
C LEU A 510 -5.83 -15.12 -19.62
N ASN A 511 -5.30 -15.61 -20.76
CA ASN A 511 -5.43 -17.01 -21.11
C ASN A 511 -4.10 -17.60 -21.59
N VAL A 512 -3.96 -18.91 -21.42
CA VAL A 512 -3.03 -19.73 -22.21
C VAL A 512 -3.81 -20.44 -23.31
N VAL A 513 -3.23 -20.52 -24.50
CA VAL A 513 -3.85 -21.19 -25.67
C VAL A 513 -3.67 -22.71 -25.54
N LEU A 514 -4.42 -23.29 -24.61
CA LEU A 514 -4.54 -24.73 -24.36
C LEU A 514 -6.03 -25.08 -24.29
N THR A 515 -6.35 -26.31 -24.71
CA THR A 515 -7.68 -26.85 -24.44
C THR A 515 -7.83 -27.16 -22.95
N ASP A 516 -9.06 -27.18 -22.45
CA ASP A 516 -9.34 -27.57 -21.04
C ASP A 516 -8.77 -28.96 -20.71
N ALA A 517 -8.80 -29.90 -21.67
CA ALA A 517 -8.25 -31.23 -21.50
C ALA A 517 -6.71 -31.20 -21.32
N GLN A 518 -6.00 -30.41 -22.14
CA GLN A 518 -4.55 -30.26 -22.01
C GLN A 518 -4.16 -29.60 -20.69
N LEU A 519 -4.87 -28.55 -20.30
CA LEU A 519 -4.65 -27.88 -19.02
C LEU A 519 -4.89 -28.83 -17.85
N ALA A 520 -5.99 -29.58 -17.87
CA ALA A 520 -6.32 -30.59 -16.86
C ALA A 520 -5.29 -31.71 -16.77
N GLU A 521 -4.79 -32.21 -17.91
CA GLU A 521 -3.71 -33.22 -17.98
C GLU A 521 -2.42 -32.70 -17.31
N ARG A 522 -1.99 -31.47 -17.64
CA ARG A 522 -0.81 -30.85 -17.04
C ARG A 522 -0.97 -30.63 -15.54
N MET A 523 -2.14 -30.16 -15.11
CA MET A 523 -2.46 -29.99 -13.70
C MET A 523 -2.49 -31.32 -12.92
N ALA A 524 -2.95 -32.41 -13.55
CA ALA A 524 -2.92 -33.74 -12.92
C ALA A 524 -1.48 -34.28 -12.75
N ALA A 525 -0.55 -33.87 -13.60
CA ALA A 525 0.88 -34.25 -13.52
C ALA A 525 1.69 -33.31 -12.60
N TRP A 526 1.12 -32.15 -12.23
CA TRP A 526 1.79 -31.20 -11.36
C TRP A 526 1.89 -31.70 -9.91
N THR A 527 3.01 -31.43 -9.28
CA THR A 527 3.24 -31.72 -7.86
C THR A 527 3.65 -30.45 -7.15
N PRO A 528 3.10 -30.18 -5.95
CA PRO A 528 3.49 -28.97 -5.20
C PRO A 528 4.99 -28.99 -4.88
N PRO A 529 5.69 -27.85 -5.03
CA PRO A 529 7.06 -27.73 -4.58
C PRO A 529 7.15 -27.91 -3.06
N SER A 530 8.34 -28.25 -2.56
CA SER A 530 8.59 -28.24 -1.11
C SER A 530 8.42 -26.82 -0.55
N ASP A 531 7.91 -26.72 0.68
CA ASP A 531 7.79 -25.45 1.36
C ASP A 531 9.18 -24.77 1.45
N ARG A 532 9.26 -23.50 1.10
CA ARG A 532 10.51 -22.72 1.15
C ARG A 532 10.97 -22.47 2.60
N TYR A 533 10.02 -22.40 3.53
CA TYR A 533 10.26 -22.23 4.97
C TYR A 533 9.35 -23.18 5.76
N ASP A 534 9.95 -23.99 6.62
CA ASP A 534 9.27 -24.98 7.46
C ASP A 534 8.88 -24.45 8.85
N SER A 535 9.48 -23.35 9.29
CA SER A 535 9.35 -22.81 10.65
C SER A 535 9.41 -21.29 10.72
N GLY A 536 9.33 -20.74 11.93
CA GLY A 536 9.40 -19.30 12.17
C GLY A 536 8.17 -18.54 11.66
N VAL A 537 8.31 -17.23 11.51
CA VAL A 537 7.22 -16.34 11.06
C VAL A 537 6.83 -16.64 9.60
N MET A 538 7.81 -16.93 8.76
CA MET A 538 7.58 -17.22 7.34
C MET A 538 6.81 -18.54 7.15
N GLY A 539 7.21 -19.60 7.86
CA GLY A 539 6.49 -20.88 7.82
C GLY A 539 5.09 -20.81 8.43
N LYS A 540 4.87 -20.01 9.48
CA LYS A 540 3.51 -19.74 9.98
C LYS A 540 2.65 -19.03 8.96
N TYR A 541 3.18 -17.98 8.34
CA TYR A 541 2.50 -17.22 7.31
C TYR A 541 2.09 -18.13 6.14
N ALA A 542 3.03 -18.90 5.57
CA ALA A 542 2.77 -19.78 4.43
C ALA A 542 1.64 -20.79 4.68
N ARG A 543 1.50 -21.28 5.94
CA ARG A 543 0.44 -22.22 6.30
C ARG A 543 -0.94 -21.58 6.49
N LEU A 544 -1.01 -20.30 6.85
CA LEU A 544 -2.24 -19.62 7.22
C LEU A 544 -2.76 -18.70 6.12
N VAL A 545 -1.90 -18.22 5.26
CA VAL A 545 -2.24 -17.18 4.30
C VAL A 545 -3.29 -17.62 3.30
N SER A 546 -4.26 -16.74 3.06
CA SER A 546 -5.31 -16.91 2.05
C SER A 546 -4.82 -16.48 0.65
N SER A 547 -5.64 -16.71 -0.37
CA SER A 547 -5.38 -16.27 -1.75
C SER A 547 -5.20 -14.76 -1.85
N ALA A 548 -4.42 -14.32 -2.86
CA ALA A 548 -4.31 -12.92 -3.23
C ALA A 548 -5.67 -12.30 -3.60
N ALA A 549 -6.57 -13.08 -4.23
CA ALA A 549 -7.93 -12.64 -4.57
C ALA A 549 -8.80 -12.31 -3.34
N THR A 550 -8.36 -12.71 -2.13
CA THR A 550 -9.04 -12.43 -0.86
C THR A 550 -8.18 -11.62 0.11
N GLY A 551 -7.11 -10.96 -0.38
CA GLY A 551 -6.28 -10.04 0.38
C GLY A 551 -5.01 -10.63 0.99
N ALA A 552 -4.71 -11.92 0.79
CA ALA A 552 -3.53 -12.61 1.32
C ALA A 552 -3.37 -12.40 2.83
N VAL A 553 -4.39 -12.71 3.62
CA VAL A 553 -4.44 -12.53 5.08
C VAL A 553 -4.31 -13.87 5.81
N THR A 554 -3.95 -13.81 7.10
CA THR A 554 -3.71 -15.01 7.93
C THR A 554 -4.82 -15.30 8.94
N ASN A 555 -5.99 -14.61 8.83
CA ASN A 555 -7.17 -14.77 9.69
C ASN A 555 -8.37 -15.37 8.95
#